data_9ccaa9171500e8e2b7b8f2015c179a76
#
_entry.id   9ccaa9171500e8e2b7b8f2015c179a76
#
_cell.length_a   1.000
_cell.length_b   1.000
_cell.length_c   1.000
_cell.angle_alpha   90.00
_cell.angle_beta   90.00
_cell.angle_gamma   90.00
#
_symmetry.space_group_name_H-M   'P 1'
#
loop_
_entity.id
_entity.type
_entity.pdbx_description
1 polymer ?
#
loop_
_entity_poly.entity_id
_entity_poly.type
_entity_poly.pdbx_seq_one_letter_code
_entity_poly.pdbx_strand_id
1 'polypeptide(L)'
;MPTDEYVHGRSTRESERLDYQASRLADLLHTGTWYPPGSTVLEAACGVGAQTVILVKNSPGADFVCVDISADSLAVAEDRARKEGITRATFRQADINRLPFPPRSFDHVFVCFLLEHLPDPLRALERLREVLKPGGSITVIEGDHGSALFYPDSPAAHAVIRCLIDLQARMGGNALIGRELWHLLNEAGFAGVTVSPRAVYADAGSPESGEAVKNIFIAMVEGVRDQALESGMLGREPWEEGIRDLYRTTEKDGAFCYTFFKAVARKE
;
A
#
# COMPACT_ATOMS: atom_id res chain seq x y z
N MET A 1 18.18 8.51 14.74
CA MET A 1 17.31 9.36 13.91
C MET A 1 16.69 8.46 12.90
N PRO A 2 15.38 8.15 12.93
CA PRO A 2 14.77 7.49 11.79
C PRO A 2 14.79 8.49 10.64
N THR A 3 15.40 8.12 9.54
CA THR A 3 15.37 8.89 8.31
C THR A 3 13.91 8.94 7.83
N ASP A 4 13.38 10.13 7.71
CA ASP A 4 12.04 10.46 7.20
C ASP A 4 11.97 10.23 5.67
N GLU A 5 12.79 9.32 5.15
CA GLU A 5 12.96 9.05 3.73
C GLU A 5 12.03 7.92 3.29
N TYR A 6 10.92 8.31 2.70
CA TYR A 6 10.05 7.42 1.93
C TYR A 6 10.70 7.13 0.56
N VAL A 7 10.83 5.86 0.16
CA VAL A 7 11.57 5.43 -1.04
C VAL A 7 11.08 6.12 -2.34
N HIS A 8 9.79 6.44 -2.42
CA HIS A 8 9.18 7.10 -3.59
C HIS A 8 9.10 8.64 -3.47
N GLY A 9 9.57 9.21 -2.36
CA GLY A 9 9.45 10.64 -2.06
C GLY A 9 8.01 11.09 -1.74
N ARG A 10 7.84 12.38 -1.39
CA ARG A 10 6.54 13.00 -1.04
C ARG A 10 6.25 14.18 -1.97
N SER A 11 6.32 13.97 -3.28
CA SER A 11 6.08 15.02 -4.28
C SER A 11 4.61 15.06 -4.71
N THR A 12 4.19 16.15 -5.37
CA THR A 12 2.87 16.26 -6.03
C THR A 12 2.64 15.11 -7.01
N ARG A 13 3.69 14.72 -7.75
CA ARG A 13 3.64 13.58 -8.68
C ARG A 13 3.35 12.27 -7.96
N GLU A 14 3.90 12.07 -6.77
CA GLU A 14 3.61 10.89 -5.95
C GLU A 14 2.17 10.88 -5.46
N SER A 15 1.64 12.02 -5.03
CA SER A 15 0.23 12.14 -4.63
C SER A 15 -0.74 11.81 -5.77
N GLU A 16 -0.47 12.32 -6.99
CA GLU A 16 -1.25 12.01 -8.19
C GLU A 16 -1.17 10.52 -8.56
N ARG A 17 0.00 9.91 -8.42
CA ARG A 17 0.18 8.47 -8.64
C ARG A 17 -0.66 7.64 -7.67
N LEU A 18 -0.63 7.98 -6.37
CA LEU A 18 -1.41 7.28 -5.33
C LEU A 18 -2.91 7.39 -5.58
N ASP A 19 -3.39 8.54 -6.06
CA ASP A 19 -4.78 8.76 -6.42
C ASP A 19 -5.22 7.91 -7.61
N TYR A 20 -4.42 7.93 -8.65
CA TYR A 20 -4.68 7.13 -9.83
C TYR A 20 -4.69 5.64 -9.48
N GLN A 21 -3.71 5.19 -8.69
CA GLN A 21 -3.64 3.83 -8.18
C GLN A 21 -4.88 3.46 -7.37
N ALA A 22 -5.26 4.27 -6.38
CA ALA A 22 -6.40 4.00 -5.52
C ALA A 22 -7.70 3.86 -6.33
N SER A 23 -7.95 4.78 -7.27
CA SER A 23 -9.16 4.76 -8.09
C SER A 23 -9.24 3.54 -9.01
N ARG A 24 -8.13 3.12 -9.61
CA ARG A 24 -8.08 1.97 -10.54
C ARG A 24 -8.07 0.62 -9.83
N LEU A 25 -7.59 0.58 -8.60
CA LEU A 25 -7.54 -0.62 -7.78
C LEU A 25 -8.71 -0.74 -6.80
N ALA A 26 -9.61 0.24 -6.75
CA ALA A 26 -10.68 0.30 -5.74
C ALA A 26 -11.47 -1.01 -5.67
N ASP A 27 -12.00 -1.47 -6.77
CA ASP A 27 -12.80 -2.69 -6.82
C ASP A 27 -11.99 -3.94 -6.45
N LEU A 28 -10.75 -4.02 -6.92
CA LEU A 28 -9.88 -5.15 -6.63
C LEU A 28 -9.52 -5.24 -5.15
N LEU A 29 -9.06 -4.13 -4.57
CA LEU A 29 -8.52 -4.11 -3.21
C LEU A 29 -9.62 -4.05 -2.16
N HIS A 30 -10.68 -3.25 -2.41
CA HIS A 30 -11.73 -2.99 -1.43
C HIS A 30 -12.95 -3.91 -1.52
N THR A 31 -13.03 -4.83 -2.53
CA THR A 31 -14.10 -5.83 -2.55
C THR A 31 -14.18 -6.56 -1.21
N GLY A 32 -15.36 -6.48 -0.55
CA GLY A 32 -15.58 -7.03 0.79
C GLY A 32 -15.00 -6.21 1.94
N THR A 33 -14.51 -4.97 1.69
CA THR A 33 -14.16 -4.03 2.75
C THR A 33 -15.31 -3.07 2.99
N TRP A 34 -15.99 -3.26 4.10
CA TRP A 34 -17.04 -2.37 4.60
C TRP A 34 -17.15 -2.51 6.11
N TYR A 35 -17.63 -1.47 6.77
CA TYR A 35 -17.76 -1.42 8.22
C TYR A 35 -19.20 -1.08 8.60
N PRO A 36 -19.77 -1.72 9.67
CA PRO A 36 -21.15 -1.51 10.07
C PRO A 36 -21.43 -0.06 10.48
N PRO A 37 -22.65 0.44 10.26
CA PRO A 37 -23.08 1.73 10.80
C PRO A 37 -22.88 1.81 12.33
N GLY A 38 -22.40 2.96 12.80
CA GLY A 38 -22.12 3.21 14.23
C GLY A 38 -20.77 2.66 14.71
N SER A 39 -19.99 1.97 13.85
CA SER A 39 -18.63 1.59 14.21
C SER A 39 -17.63 2.74 14.05
N THR A 40 -16.57 2.71 14.85
CA THR A 40 -15.42 3.62 14.74
C THR A 40 -14.26 2.89 14.15
N VAL A 41 -13.73 3.38 13.03
CA VAL A 41 -12.65 2.79 12.25
C VAL A 41 -11.40 3.66 12.34
N LEU A 42 -10.26 3.07 12.69
CA LEU A 42 -8.95 3.70 12.55
C LEU A 42 -8.38 3.36 11.17
N GLU A 43 -8.16 4.37 10.33
CA GLU A 43 -7.32 4.25 9.14
C GLU A 43 -5.90 4.67 9.50
N ALA A 44 -4.97 3.72 9.51
CA ALA A 44 -3.58 3.93 9.86
C ALA A 44 -2.74 4.22 8.63
N ALA A 45 -1.99 5.33 8.63
CA ALA A 45 -1.24 5.89 7.51
C ALA A 45 -2.14 6.19 6.31
N CYS A 46 -3.11 7.08 6.51
CA CYS A 46 -4.08 7.44 5.46
C CYS A 46 -3.46 8.22 4.29
N GLY A 47 -2.22 8.70 4.43
CA GLY A 47 -1.52 9.47 3.42
C GLY A 47 -2.36 10.67 2.95
N VAL A 48 -2.53 10.79 1.64
CA VAL A 48 -3.32 11.86 0.99
C VAL A 48 -4.83 11.57 0.96
N GLY A 49 -5.31 10.56 1.71
CA GLY A 49 -6.73 10.24 1.85
C GLY A 49 -7.36 9.52 0.64
N ALA A 50 -6.55 8.92 -0.23
CA ALA A 50 -7.06 8.24 -1.42
C ALA A 50 -7.92 7.02 -1.05
N GLN A 51 -7.50 6.23 -0.07
CA GLN A 51 -8.26 5.09 0.44
C GLN A 51 -9.43 5.54 1.32
N THR A 52 -9.27 6.62 2.10
CA THR A 52 -10.31 7.19 2.97
C THR A 52 -11.62 7.42 2.21
N VAL A 53 -11.55 8.02 1.02
CA VAL A 53 -12.73 8.29 0.18
C VAL A 53 -13.49 7.01 -0.15
N ILE A 54 -12.78 5.95 -0.51
CA ILE A 54 -13.36 4.66 -0.88
C ILE A 54 -13.98 4.00 0.35
N LEU A 55 -13.28 3.99 1.47
CA LEU A 55 -13.73 3.38 2.72
C LEU A 55 -15.02 4.02 3.24
N VAL A 56 -15.08 5.36 3.25
CA VAL A 56 -16.27 6.09 3.71
C VAL A 56 -17.47 5.84 2.81
N LYS A 57 -17.26 5.84 1.47
CA LYS A 57 -18.33 5.53 0.50
C LYS A 57 -18.85 4.10 0.64
N ASN A 58 -17.96 3.15 0.92
CA ASN A 58 -18.32 1.74 1.12
C ASN A 58 -18.97 1.47 2.48
N SER A 59 -18.82 2.38 3.45
CA SER A 59 -19.24 2.19 4.84
C SER A 59 -20.12 3.35 5.34
N PRO A 60 -21.28 3.61 4.70
CA PRO A 60 -22.14 4.70 5.08
C PRO A 60 -22.66 4.50 6.52
N GLY A 61 -22.34 5.44 7.41
CA GLY A 61 -22.71 5.36 8.81
C GLY A 61 -21.61 4.90 9.77
N ALA A 62 -20.44 4.51 9.31
CA ALA A 62 -19.23 4.35 10.12
C ALA A 62 -18.50 5.69 10.26
N ASP A 63 -17.84 5.91 11.39
CA ASP A 63 -16.99 7.08 11.64
C ASP A 63 -15.51 6.69 11.51
N PHE A 64 -14.75 7.51 10.78
CA PHE A 64 -13.34 7.25 10.51
C PHE A 64 -12.44 8.22 11.26
N VAL A 65 -11.39 7.69 11.88
CA VAL A 65 -10.26 8.45 12.42
C VAL A 65 -9.05 8.06 11.56
N CYS A 66 -8.60 9.01 10.74
CA CYS A 66 -7.51 8.81 9.80
C CYS A 66 -6.24 9.42 10.36
N VAL A 67 -5.18 8.63 10.47
CA VAL A 67 -3.90 9.11 11.00
C VAL A 67 -2.79 8.96 9.99
N ASP A 68 -1.89 9.93 9.98
CA ASP A 68 -0.63 9.88 9.23
C ASP A 68 0.47 10.63 9.99
N ILE A 69 1.72 10.30 9.73
CA ILE A 69 2.87 10.99 10.32
C ILE A 69 3.13 12.34 9.64
N SER A 70 2.74 12.49 8.37
CA SER A 70 2.95 13.67 7.53
C SER A 70 1.78 14.65 7.67
N ALA A 71 2.06 15.83 8.24
CA ALA A 71 1.08 16.91 8.29
C ALA A 71 0.68 17.41 6.90
N ASP A 72 1.61 17.42 5.94
CA ASP A 72 1.34 17.84 4.56
C ASP A 72 0.39 16.86 3.85
N SER A 73 0.60 15.56 4.03
CA SER A 73 -0.30 14.53 3.50
C SER A 73 -1.71 14.67 4.09
N LEU A 74 -1.81 14.92 5.39
CA LEU A 74 -3.10 15.14 6.06
C LEU A 74 -3.83 16.37 5.54
N ALA A 75 -3.13 17.47 5.27
CA ALA A 75 -3.74 18.66 4.68
C ALA A 75 -4.36 18.37 3.30
N VAL A 76 -3.69 17.54 2.49
CA VAL A 76 -4.23 17.07 1.20
C VAL A 76 -5.44 16.16 1.42
N ALA A 77 -5.37 15.24 2.40
CA ALA A 77 -6.47 14.32 2.74
C ALA A 77 -7.72 15.07 3.21
N GLU A 78 -7.57 16.09 4.06
CA GLU A 78 -8.67 16.93 4.52
C GLU A 78 -9.33 17.72 3.37
N ASP A 79 -8.52 18.32 2.48
CA ASP A 79 -9.03 19.04 1.30
C ASP A 79 -9.79 18.10 0.37
N ARG A 80 -9.28 16.89 0.16
CA ARG A 80 -9.95 15.84 -0.61
C ARG A 80 -11.28 15.43 0.01
N ALA A 81 -11.30 15.12 1.30
CA ALA A 81 -12.50 14.73 2.02
C ALA A 81 -13.58 15.84 1.91
N ARG A 82 -13.19 17.09 2.04
CA ARG A 82 -14.07 18.25 1.86
C ARG A 82 -14.66 18.33 0.46
N LYS A 83 -13.83 18.16 -0.58
CA LYS A 83 -14.26 18.17 -1.99
C LYS A 83 -15.22 17.04 -2.32
N GLU A 84 -15.03 15.89 -1.70
CA GLU A 84 -15.89 14.70 -1.84
C GLU A 84 -17.14 14.74 -0.92
N GLY A 85 -17.32 15.79 -0.14
CA GLY A 85 -18.45 15.93 0.78
C GLY A 85 -18.44 14.96 1.96
N ILE A 86 -17.26 14.43 2.32
CA ILE A 86 -17.07 13.49 3.42
C ILE A 86 -17.08 14.25 4.75
N THR A 87 -18.01 13.88 5.63
CA THR A 87 -18.18 14.49 6.96
C THR A 87 -17.92 13.50 8.11
N ARG A 88 -17.75 12.22 7.80
CA ARG A 88 -17.54 11.15 8.79
C ARG A 88 -16.07 10.67 8.85
N ALA A 89 -15.13 11.50 8.43
CA ALA A 89 -13.71 11.27 8.58
C ALA A 89 -13.08 12.46 9.33
N THR A 90 -12.25 12.16 10.31
CA THR A 90 -11.41 13.12 11.04
C THR A 90 -9.95 12.77 10.82
N PHE A 91 -9.10 13.78 10.68
CA PHE A 91 -7.68 13.59 10.36
C PHE A 91 -6.82 14.06 11.53
N ARG A 92 -5.79 13.30 11.86
CA ARG A 92 -4.92 13.60 12.98
C ARG A 92 -3.48 13.15 12.73
N GLN A 93 -2.52 14.03 12.95
CA GLN A 93 -1.12 13.67 12.89
C GLN A 93 -0.75 12.72 14.04
N ALA A 94 -0.21 11.55 13.71
CA ALA A 94 0.25 10.57 14.69
C ALA A 94 1.29 9.62 14.10
N ASP A 95 2.24 9.20 14.93
CA ASP A 95 3.15 8.10 14.67
C ASP A 95 2.45 6.77 15.02
N ILE A 96 2.46 5.82 14.09
CA ILE A 96 1.87 4.48 14.29
C ILE A 96 2.45 3.74 15.49
N ASN A 97 3.72 4.00 15.84
CA ASN A 97 4.40 3.42 16.98
C ASN A 97 4.01 4.08 18.32
N ARG A 98 3.31 5.25 18.26
CA ARG A 98 2.91 6.05 19.43
C ARG A 98 1.52 6.63 19.26
N LEU A 99 0.55 5.78 18.94
CA LEU A 99 -0.84 6.19 18.72
C LEU A 99 -1.39 6.90 19.97
N PRO A 100 -1.96 8.12 19.82
CA PRO A 100 -2.44 8.92 20.94
C PRO A 100 -3.90 8.54 21.33
N PHE A 101 -4.21 7.26 21.30
CA PHE A 101 -5.53 6.72 21.62
C PHE A 101 -5.44 5.74 22.80
N PRO A 102 -6.44 5.75 23.68
CA PRO A 102 -6.55 4.72 24.71
C PRO A 102 -6.65 3.32 24.11
N PRO A 103 -6.25 2.28 24.83
CA PRO A 103 -6.52 0.90 24.43
C PRO A 103 -8.03 0.69 24.21
N ARG A 104 -8.40 -0.18 23.26
CA ARG A 104 -9.79 -0.56 22.98
C ARG A 104 -10.68 0.61 22.54
N SER A 105 -10.15 1.53 21.73
CA SER A 105 -10.87 2.70 21.21
C SER A 105 -11.66 2.42 19.93
N PHE A 106 -11.22 1.47 19.11
CA PHE A 106 -11.73 1.25 17.76
C PHE A 106 -12.40 -0.11 17.60
N ASP A 107 -13.49 -0.13 16.82
CA ASP A 107 -14.16 -1.37 16.42
C ASP A 107 -13.40 -2.05 15.30
N HIS A 108 -12.79 -1.25 14.40
CA HIS A 108 -12.01 -1.75 13.27
C HIS A 108 -10.76 -0.93 13.02
N VAL A 109 -9.75 -1.57 12.41
CA VAL A 109 -8.53 -0.93 11.91
C VAL A 109 -8.37 -1.27 10.43
N PHE A 110 -7.99 -0.30 9.64
CA PHE A 110 -7.62 -0.45 8.24
C PHE A 110 -6.19 0.03 8.00
N VAL A 111 -5.42 -0.75 7.27
CA VAL A 111 -4.03 -0.49 6.86
C VAL A 111 -3.89 -0.80 5.38
N CYS A 112 -3.29 0.10 4.62
CA CYS A 112 -3.02 -0.12 3.20
C CYS A 112 -1.68 0.50 2.80
N PHE A 113 -0.76 -0.33 2.29
CA PHE A 113 0.56 0.07 1.82
C PHE A 113 1.39 0.84 2.88
N LEU A 114 1.37 0.33 4.10
CA LEU A 114 2.12 0.90 5.22
C LEU A 114 3.26 -0.02 5.69
N LEU A 115 2.94 -1.31 5.91
CA LEU A 115 3.85 -2.22 6.59
C LEU A 115 5.15 -2.40 5.81
N GLU A 116 5.08 -2.34 4.48
CA GLU A 116 6.23 -2.43 3.59
C GLU A 116 7.29 -1.35 3.83
N HIS A 117 6.92 -0.22 4.45
CA HIS A 117 7.80 0.91 4.73
C HIS A 117 8.34 0.92 6.16
N LEU A 118 7.89 0.01 7.01
CA LEU A 118 8.26 0.01 8.42
C LEU A 118 9.44 -0.91 8.70
N PRO A 119 10.42 -0.46 9.50
CA PRO A 119 11.54 -1.31 9.91
C PRO A 119 11.11 -2.41 10.89
N ASP A 120 9.98 -2.22 11.58
CA ASP A 120 9.40 -3.19 12.53
C ASP A 120 7.88 -3.25 12.34
N PRO A 121 7.40 -3.96 11.30
CA PRO A 121 5.97 -4.08 11.01
C PRO A 121 5.22 -4.88 12.08
N LEU A 122 5.88 -5.82 12.74
CA LEU A 122 5.30 -6.60 13.84
C LEU A 122 4.90 -5.70 14.99
N ARG A 123 5.79 -4.83 15.44
CA ARG A 123 5.52 -3.86 16.50
C ARG A 123 4.37 -2.91 16.13
N ALA A 124 4.30 -2.46 14.88
CA ALA A 124 3.18 -1.62 14.43
C ALA A 124 1.84 -2.37 14.53
N LEU A 125 1.80 -3.64 14.12
CA LEU A 125 0.61 -4.49 14.24
C LEU A 125 0.20 -4.71 15.70
N GLU A 126 1.16 -4.90 16.62
CA GLU A 126 0.89 -5.00 18.06
C GLU A 126 0.24 -3.69 18.61
N ARG A 127 0.74 -2.52 18.21
CA ARG A 127 0.16 -1.22 18.59
C ARG A 127 -1.24 -1.04 18.04
N LEU A 128 -1.49 -1.43 16.80
CA LEU A 128 -2.83 -1.44 16.21
C LEU A 128 -3.77 -2.38 16.95
N ARG A 129 -3.28 -3.55 17.37
CA ARG A 129 -4.06 -4.49 18.17
C ARG A 129 -4.40 -3.92 19.55
N GLU A 130 -3.52 -3.17 20.19
CA GLU A 130 -3.80 -2.54 21.50
C GLU A 130 -5.00 -1.62 21.43
N VAL A 131 -5.13 -0.78 20.39
CA VAL A 131 -6.22 0.18 20.24
C VAL A 131 -7.53 -0.43 19.76
N LEU A 132 -7.52 -1.66 19.24
CA LEU A 132 -8.73 -2.41 18.89
C LEU A 132 -9.48 -2.88 20.15
N LYS A 133 -10.81 -2.83 20.09
CA LYS A 133 -11.70 -3.48 21.06
C LYS A 133 -11.60 -4.99 20.95
N PRO A 134 -11.88 -5.77 22.02
CA PRO A 134 -12.10 -7.21 21.91
C PRO A 134 -13.19 -7.52 20.89
N GLY A 135 -12.98 -8.51 20.03
CA GLY A 135 -13.86 -8.83 18.89
C GLY A 135 -13.71 -7.93 17.68
N GLY A 136 -12.98 -6.81 17.79
CA GLY A 136 -12.69 -5.90 16.69
C GLY A 136 -11.84 -6.54 15.59
N SER A 137 -11.88 -6.00 14.39
CA SER A 137 -11.15 -6.55 13.24
C SER A 137 -10.09 -5.61 12.69
N ILE A 138 -9.06 -6.19 12.09
CA ILE A 138 -8.08 -5.49 11.27
C ILE A 138 -8.18 -5.96 9.81
N THR A 139 -8.09 -5.02 8.89
CA THR A 139 -7.90 -5.28 7.45
C THR A 139 -6.56 -4.70 7.03
N VAL A 140 -5.71 -5.51 6.44
CA VAL A 140 -4.38 -5.10 5.93
C VAL A 140 -4.29 -5.41 4.46
N ILE A 141 -3.82 -4.45 3.66
CA ILE A 141 -3.60 -4.63 2.21
C ILE A 141 -2.17 -4.19 1.91
N GLU A 142 -1.38 -5.10 1.31
CA GLU A 142 0.02 -4.85 0.95
C GLU A 142 0.35 -5.44 -0.42
N GLY A 143 1.35 -4.85 -1.09
CA GLY A 143 1.90 -5.38 -2.32
C GLY A 143 2.97 -6.43 -2.10
N ASP A 144 3.33 -7.11 -3.19
CA ASP A 144 4.47 -8.00 -3.24
C ASP A 144 5.23 -7.80 -4.56
N HIS A 145 6.26 -6.98 -4.54
CA HIS A 145 6.99 -6.63 -5.76
C HIS A 145 7.71 -7.83 -6.39
N GLY A 146 7.99 -8.87 -5.60
CA GLY A 146 8.53 -10.13 -6.11
C GLY A 146 7.50 -11.04 -6.79
N SER A 147 6.21 -10.66 -6.81
CA SER A 147 5.15 -11.38 -7.52
C SER A 147 4.97 -10.94 -8.97
N ALA A 148 5.74 -9.95 -9.45
CA ALA A 148 5.67 -9.47 -10.82
C ALA A 148 6.11 -10.55 -11.80
N LEU A 149 5.19 -10.96 -12.69
CA LEU A 149 5.41 -11.88 -13.80
C LEU A 149 5.04 -11.16 -15.10
N PHE A 150 5.80 -11.38 -16.14
CA PHE A 150 5.57 -10.66 -17.40
C PHE A 150 6.08 -11.43 -18.61
N TYR A 151 5.53 -11.07 -19.76
CA TYR A 151 5.98 -11.57 -21.07
C TYR A 151 6.18 -10.37 -22.01
N PRO A 152 7.24 -10.32 -22.82
CA PRO A 152 8.38 -11.28 -22.84
C PRO A 152 9.15 -11.26 -21.52
N ASP A 153 9.66 -12.42 -21.10
CA ASP A 153 10.55 -12.51 -19.95
C ASP A 153 11.92 -11.90 -20.27
N SER A 154 12.51 -11.18 -19.31
CA SER A 154 13.79 -10.50 -19.49
C SER A 154 14.60 -10.48 -18.19
N PRO A 155 15.85 -11.01 -18.23
CA PRO A 155 16.78 -10.89 -17.11
C PRO A 155 17.07 -9.43 -16.72
N ALA A 156 17.11 -8.50 -17.69
CA ALA A 156 17.35 -7.09 -17.44
C ALA A 156 16.15 -6.44 -16.70
N ALA A 157 14.91 -6.78 -17.10
CA ALA A 157 13.71 -6.34 -16.38
C ALA A 157 13.67 -6.88 -14.95
N HIS A 158 14.00 -8.13 -14.72
CA HIS A 158 14.11 -8.68 -13.36
C HIS A 158 15.19 -7.97 -12.53
N ALA A 159 16.31 -7.58 -13.14
CA ALA A 159 17.38 -6.87 -12.44
C ALA A 159 16.93 -5.49 -11.92
N VAL A 160 16.20 -4.70 -12.70
CA VAL A 160 15.71 -3.39 -12.24
C VAL A 160 14.62 -3.54 -11.17
N ILE A 161 13.74 -4.55 -11.24
CA ILE A 161 12.80 -4.89 -10.17
C ILE A 161 13.54 -5.27 -8.89
N ARG A 162 14.62 -6.04 -9.01
CA ARG A 162 15.46 -6.40 -7.87
C ARG A 162 16.09 -5.18 -7.22
N CYS A 163 16.51 -4.18 -8.00
CA CYS A 163 17.03 -2.92 -7.44
C CYS A 163 15.98 -2.22 -6.58
N LEU A 164 14.72 -2.14 -6.99
CA LEU A 164 13.64 -1.58 -6.17
C LEU A 164 13.49 -2.34 -4.85
N ILE A 165 13.42 -3.68 -4.89
CA ILE A 165 13.27 -4.54 -3.71
C ILE A 165 14.45 -4.35 -2.75
N ASP A 166 15.67 -4.39 -3.26
CA ASP A 166 16.88 -4.31 -2.45
C ASP A 166 17.11 -2.90 -1.88
N LEU A 167 16.72 -1.84 -2.60
CA LEU A 167 16.75 -0.46 -2.09
C LEU A 167 15.78 -0.29 -0.93
N GLN A 168 14.54 -0.76 -1.07
CA GLN A 168 13.56 -0.70 0.00
C GLN A 168 14.04 -1.47 1.25
N ALA A 169 14.66 -2.64 1.06
CA ALA A 169 15.26 -3.40 2.15
C ALA A 169 16.42 -2.66 2.84
N ARG A 170 17.30 -1.97 2.07
CA ARG A 170 18.38 -1.13 2.63
C ARG A 170 17.86 0.05 3.47
N MET A 171 16.68 0.57 3.12
CA MET A 171 15.99 1.63 3.88
C MET A 171 15.22 1.08 5.10
N GLY A 172 15.27 -0.23 5.34
CA GLY A 172 14.61 -0.90 6.47
C GLY A 172 13.17 -1.34 6.18
N GLY A 173 12.71 -1.23 4.94
CA GLY A 173 11.38 -1.71 4.52
C GLY A 173 11.41 -3.14 3.96
N ASN A 174 10.26 -3.63 3.51
CA ASN A 174 10.10 -4.96 2.93
C ASN A 174 9.13 -4.95 1.74
N ALA A 175 9.64 -4.85 0.52
CA ALA A 175 8.87 -4.85 -0.71
C ALA A 175 8.14 -6.19 -1.00
N LEU A 176 8.37 -7.22 -0.19
CA LEU A 176 7.78 -8.56 -0.33
C LEU A 176 6.75 -8.86 0.77
N ILE A 177 6.41 -7.90 1.61
CA ILE A 177 5.65 -8.09 2.85
C ILE A 177 4.25 -8.67 2.64
N GLY A 178 3.65 -8.47 1.48
CA GLY A 178 2.32 -9.00 1.17
C GLY A 178 2.22 -10.51 1.39
N ARG A 179 3.23 -11.29 1.02
CA ARG A 179 3.28 -12.74 1.23
C ARG A 179 3.46 -13.15 2.69
N GLU A 180 3.88 -12.23 3.56
CA GLU A 180 4.17 -12.47 4.97
C GLU A 180 3.00 -12.12 5.90
N LEU A 181 1.91 -11.52 5.37
CA LEU A 181 0.79 -11.01 6.18
C LEU A 181 0.17 -12.04 7.11
N TRP A 182 0.07 -13.32 6.67
CA TRP A 182 -0.46 -14.37 7.52
C TRP A 182 0.42 -14.60 8.75
N HIS A 183 1.72 -14.68 8.54
CA HIS A 183 2.70 -14.89 9.62
C HIS A 183 2.71 -13.70 10.58
N LEU A 184 2.86 -12.48 10.07
CA LEU A 184 2.95 -11.26 10.88
C LEU A 184 1.70 -11.03 11.75
N LEU A 185 0.50 -11.25 11.20
CA LEU A 185 -0.73 -11.08 11.97
C LEU A 185 -0.89 -12.13 13.07
N ASN A 186 -0.52 -13.39 12.81
CA ASN A 186 -0.52 -14.41 13.85
C ASN A 186 0.51 -14.11 14.95
N GLU A 187 1.71 -13.69 14.59
CA GLU A 187 2.77 -13.34 15.55
C GLU A 187 2.38 -12.11 16.39
N ALA A 188 1.70 -11.12 15.80
CA ALA A 188 1.12 -9.98 16.52
C ALA A 188 -0.06 -10.36 17.45
N GLY A 189 -0.46 -11.64 17.48
CA GLY A 189 -1.49 -12.16 18.36
C GLY A 189 -2.92 -11.92 17.88
N PHE A 190 -3.15 -11.72 16.58
CA PHE A 190 -4.49 -11.74 16.00
C PHE A 190 -4.97 -13.17 15.78
N ALA A 191 -6.29 -13.36 15.78
CA ALA A 191 -6.93 -14.64 15.54
C ALA A 191 -7.75 -14.65 14.25
N GLY A 192 -8.04 -15.83 13.71
CA GLY A 192 -8.87 -16.02 12.54
C GLY A 192 -8.29 -15.36 11.29
N VAL A 193 -6.96 -15.33 11.17
CA VAL A 193 -6.26 -14.68 10.04
C VAL A 193 -6.61 -15.38 8.73
N THR A 194 -7.19 -14.61 7.82
CA THR A 194 -7.45 -15.03 6.43
C THR A 194 -6.73 -14.10 5.48
N VAL A 195 -6.01 -14.65 4.52
CA VAL A 195 -5.29 -13.89 3.49
C VAL A 195 -5.81 -14.28 2.13
N SER A 196 -6.15 -13.30 1.31
CA SER A 196 -6.59 -13.52 -0.06
C SER A 196 -5.70 -12.75 -1.05
N PRO A 197 -5.09 -13.46 -2.02
CA PRO A 197 -4.37 -12.80 -3.10
C PRO A 197 -5.36 -12.01 -3.99
N ARG A 198 -4.94 -10.85 -4.43
CA ARG A 198 -5.66 -9.95 -5.33
C ARG A 198 -4.79 -9.75 -6.57
N ALA A 199 -4.88 -10.70 -7.49
CA ALA A 199 -4.06 -10.69 -8.69
C ALA A 199 -4.62 -9.74 -9.74
N VAL A 200 -3.73 -8.96 -10.34
CA VAL A 200 -3.98 -8.18 -11.55
C VAL A 200 -3.28 -8.88 -12.69
N TYR A 201 -3.99 -9.05 -13.80
CA TYR A 201 -3.42 -9.50 -15.05
C TYR A 201 -3.73 -8.47 -16.14
N ALA A 202 -2.75 -8.14 -16.95
CA ALA A 202 -2.85 -7.18 -18.03
C ALA A 202 -2.21 -7.74 -19.32
N ASP A 203 -2.97 -7.71 -20.40
CA ASP A 203 -2.54 -7.98 -21.79
C ASP A 203 -3.27 -7.02 -22.74
N ALA A 204 -3.14 -7.21 -24.04
CA ALA A 204 -3.78 -6.35 -25.05
C ALA A 204 -5.34 -6.38 -25.01
N GLY A 205 -5.94 -7.39 -24.39
CA GLY A 205 -7.39 -7.51 -24.20
C GLY A 205 -7.88 -7.13 -22.82
N SER A 206 -6.97 -6.72 -21.93
CA SER A 206 -7.26 -6.45 -20.52
C SER A 206 -8.03 -5.15 -20.33
N PRO A 207 -8.88 -5.06 -19.28
CA PRO A 207 -9.48 -3.80 -18.87
C PRO A 207 -8.42 -2.72 -18.55
N GLU A 208 -8.80 -1.46 -18.72
CA GLU A 208 -7.94 -0.30 -18.40
C GLU A 208 -7.30 -0.36 -16.99
N SER A 209 -7.96 -1.03 -16.03
CA SER A 209 -7.43 -1.22 -14.67
C SER A 209 -6.14 -2.06 -14.66
N GLY A 210 -6.04 -3.09 -15.50
CA GLY A 210 -4.83 -3.91 -15.61
C GLY A 210 -3.66 -3.13 -16.21
N GLU A 211 -3.91 -2.35 -17.27
CA GLU A 211 -2.90 -1.45 -17.84
C GLU A 211 -2.43 -0.40 -16.85
N ALA A 212 -3.36 0.16 -16.07
CA ALA A 212 -3.03 1.15 -15.07
C ALA A 212 -2.05 0.60 -14.02
N VAL A 213 -2.30 -0.60 -13.49
CA VAL A 213 -1.40 -1.24 -12.49
C VAL A 213 -0.02 -1.51 -13.08
N LYS A 214 0.05 -2.03 -14.29
CA LYS A 214 1.31 -2.25 -15.01
C LYS A 214 2.12 -0.95 -15.11
N ASN A 215 1.50 0.13 -15.58
CA ASN A 215 2.16 1.42 -15.73
C ASN A 215 2.60 2.03 -14.39
N ILE A 216 1.78 1.88 -13.34
CA ILE A 216 2.14 2.29 -11.97
C ILE A 216 3.37 1.52 -11.49
N PHE A 217 3.41 0.21 -11.70
CA PHE A 217 4.54 -0.62 -11.30
C PHE A 217 5.83 -0.23 -12.02
N ILE A 218 5.78 -0.03 -13.34
CA ILE A 218 6.94 0.44 -14.12
C ILE A 218 7.42 1.81 -13.59
N ALA A 219 6.50 2.75 -13.35
CA ALA A 219 6.84 4.06 -12.82
C ALA A 219 7.49 3.99 -11.42
N MET A 220 7.07 3.04 -10.56
CA MET A 220 7.71 2.80 -9.26
C MET A 220 9.15 2.31 -9.43
N VAL A 221 9.39 1.36 -10.35
CA VAL A 221 10.74 0.88 -10.67
C VAL A 221 11.60 2.03 -11.21
N GLU A 222 11.09 2.81 -12.17
CA GLU A 222 11.81 3.98 -12.71
C GLU A 222 12.15 5.02 -11.63
N GLY A 223 11.26 5.19 -10.67
CA GLY A 223 11.40 6.17 -9.59
C GLY A 223 12.62 5.96 -8.69
N VAL A 224 13.19 4.76 -8.65
CA VAL A 224 14.39 4.46 -7.86
C VAL A 224 15.69 4.47 -8.68
N ARG A 225 15.63 4.94 -9.95
CA ARG A 225 16.75 4.92 -10.89
C ARG A 225 18.02 5.54 -10.32
N ASP A 226 17.92 6.77 -9.88
CA ASP A 226 19.10 7.54 -9.48
C ASP A 226 19.74 6.90 -8.23
N GLN A 227 18.94 6.46 -7.27
CA GLN A 227 19.43 5.74 -6.09
C GLN A 227 20.11 4.42 -6.46
N ALA A 228 19.55 3.66 -7.44
CA ALA A 228 20.13 2.40 -7.89
C ALA A 228 21.48 2.61 -8.59
N LEU A 229 21.58 3.62 -9.45
CA LEU A 229 22.82 3.97 -10.15
C LEU A 229 23.90 4.51 -9.21
N GLU A 230 23.56 5.45 -8.32
CA GLU A 230 24.48 6.05 -7.34
C GLU A 230 25.01 5.04 -6.33
N SER A 231 24.18 4.08 -5.94
CA SER A 231 24.60 2.99 -5.03
C SER A 231 25.39 1.86 -5.74
N GLY A 232 25.55 1.96 -7.04
CA GLY A 232 26.30 0.95 -7.82
C GLY A 232 25.62 -0.43 -7.91
N MET A 233 24.32 -0.52 -7.67
CA MET A 233 23.55 -1.78 -7.73
C MET A 233 23.43 -2.28 -9.17
N LEU A 234 23.31 -1.36 -10.11
CA LEU A 234 23.22 -1.66 -11.54
C LEU A 234 23.90 -0.52 -12.34
N GLY A 235 24.50 -0.86 -13.46
CA GLY A 235 25.04 0.14 -14.39
C GLY A 235 23.95 0.82 -15.20
N ARG A 236 24.29 1.97 -15.81
CA ARG A 236 23.34 2.75 -16.63
C ARG A 236 22.75 1.95 -17.80
N GLU A 237 23.61 1.29 -18.59
CA GLU A 237 23.17 0.52 -19.76
C GLU A 237 22.23 -0.64 -19.40
N PRO A 238 22.56 -1.52 -18.42
CA PRO A 238 21.64 -2.56 -17.95
C PRO A 238 20.34 -2.00 -17.36
N TRP A 239 20.39 -0.83 -16.71
CA TRP A 239 19.19 -0.17 -16.22
C TRP A 239 18.26 0.25 -17.36
N GLU A 240 18.80 0.93 -18.36
CA GLU A 240 18.04 1.40 -19.52
C GLU A 240 17.46 0.23 -20.34
N GLU A 241 18.21 -0.88 -20.44
CA GLU A 241 17.72 -2.12 -21.03
C GLU A 241 16.53 -2.69 -20.24
N GLY A 242 16.67 -2.84 -18.94
CA GLY A 242 15.63 -3.39 -18.07
C GLY A 242 14.33 -2.58 -18.10
N ILE A 243 14.44 -1.26 -18.11
CA ILE A 243 13.27 -0.37 -18.22
C ILE A 243 12.61 -0.50 -19.60
N ARG A 244 13.38 -0.54 -20.70
CA ARG A 244 12.82 -0.80 -22.03
C ARG A 244 12.08 -2.12 -22.09
N ASP A 245 12.64 -3.16 -21.48
CA ASP A 245 12.03 -4.48 -21.46
C ASP A 245 10.77 -4.53 -20.62
N LEU A 246 10.69 -3.78 -19.52
CA LEU A 246 9.44 -3.57 -18.79
C LEU A 246 8.38 -2.89 -19.65
N TYR A 247 8.74 -1.82 -20.37
CA TYR A 247 7.81 -1.18 -21.31
C TYR A 247 7.42 -2.10 -22.46
N ARG A 248 8.28 -3.02 -22.91
CA ARG A 248 7.96 -4.01 -23.94
C ARG A 248 6.75 -4.86 -23.56
N THR A 249 6.53 -5.10 -22.26
CA THR A 249 5.34 -5.83 -21.75
C THR A 249 4.03 -5.09 -22.01
N THR A 250 4.07 -3.81 -22.39
CA THR A 250 2.89 -3.01 -22.71
C THR A 250 2.45 -3.12 -24.17
N GLU A 251 3.24 -3.76 -25.03
CA GLU A 251 2.92 -3.94 -26.44
C GLU A 251 1.83 -5.02 -26.64
N LYS A 252 1.35 -5.16 -27.89
CA LYS A 252 0.18 -5.98 -28.23
C LYS A 252 0.32 -7.47 -27.87
N ASP A 253 1.53 -8.00 -27.83
CA ASP A 253 1.83 -9.39 -27.45
C ASP A 253 2.42 -9.50 -26.05
N GLY A 254 2.46 -8.39 -25.30
CA GLY A 254 2.95 -8.36 -23.93
C GLY A 254 1.88 -8.77 -22.92
N ALA A 255 2.34 -9.26 -21.77
CA ALA A 255 1.50 -9.53 -20.62
C ALA A 255 2.21 -9.17 -19.31
N PHE A 256 1.44 -8.81 -18.29
CA PHE A 256 1.93 -8.48 -16.96
C PHE A 256 0.98 -9.00 -15.90
N CYS A 257 1.51 -9.58 -14.83
CA CYS A 257 0.75 -10.00 -13.67
C CYS A 257 1.42 -9.49 -12.39
N TYR A 258 0.59 -9.03 -11.44
CA TYR A 258 1.07 -8.58 -10.13
C TYR A 258 0.06 -8.96 -9.05
N THR A 259 0.54 -9.27 -7.83
CA THR A 259 -0.33 -9.69 -6.75
C THR A 259 -0.22 -8.75 -5.55
N PHE A 260 -1.37 -8.21 -5.14
CA PHE A 260 -1.57 -7.66 -3.80
C PHE A 260 -2.12 -8.74 -2.87
N PHE A 261 -1.94 -8.56 -1.58
CA PHE A 261 -2.49 -9.46 -0.58
C PHE A 261 -3.39 -8.67 0.39
N LYS A 262 -4.60 -9.16 0.59
CA LYS A 262 -5.53 -8.62 1.57
C LYS A 262 -5.70 -9.62 2.70
N ALA A 263 -5.37 -9.20 3.90
CA ALA A 263 -5.55 -9.95 5.12
C ALA A 263 -6.68 -9.36 5.96
N VAL A 264 -7.47 -10.23 6.60
CA VAL A 264 -8.46 -9.87 7.61
C VAL A 264 -8.24 -10.76 8.83
N ALA A 265 -8.25 -10.15 10.03
CA ALA A 265 -8.07 -10.86 11.28
C ALA A 265 -8.87 -10.18 12.41
N ARG A 266 -8.94 -10.82 13.57
CA ARG A 266 -9.68 -10.32 14.74
C ARG A 266 -8.79 -10.27 15.98
N LYS A 267 -9.11 -9.32 16.87
CA LYS A 267 -8.62 -9.34 18.25
C LYS A 267 -9.58 -10.15 19.12
N GLU A 268 -9.09 -11.20 19.74
CA GLU A 268 -9.81 -11.91 20.78
C GLU A 268 -9.85 -11.13 22.11
#